data_bb71482c6f16e84e316d4b6fdafec493
#
_entry.id   bb71482c6f16e84e316d4b6fdafec493
#
_cell.length_a   1.000
_cell.length_b   1.000
_cell.length_c   1.000
_cell.angle_alpha   90.00
_cell.angle_beta   90.00
_cell.angle_gamma   90.00
#
_symmetry.space_group_name_H-M   'P 1'
#
loop_
_entity.id
_entity.type
_entity.pdbx_description
1 polymer ?
#
loop_
_entity_poly.entity_id
_entity_poly.type
_entity_poly.pdbx_seq_one_letter_code
_entity_poly.pdbx_strand_id
1 'polypeptide(L)'
;MQLVAYGAQDIYLTGNPQITFFKVVYRRHTNFAMEAIPQTFDGSAGYGKRVSCTIPRNGDLVGRCYLRVKVGTGFAAVGADVRRLIKNCELEIGGQRIDKQYFEWQAAWQSLTYGQAQKDAMQIMAVGTETDNEYYYLPLDFFFCRHAGLALPLIALQYHEVKVIVELAAAVANLEHNGATTAMAEATISSCELLVDYFYLDTDERRRFAQVSHEYLIEQVQHTGTETVVVGSNNVTLNFNHPVKELVWMLTGANATVSHITLAKLQLNGHDRFRELDGDYFMHVQRLQHHTGPVGS
;
A
#
# COMPACT_ATOMS: atom_id res chain seq x y z
N MET A 1 5.81 38.35 43.55
CA MET A 1 6.23 39.37 42.56
C MET A 1 6.35 38.71 41.18
N GLN A 2 5.56 39.10 40.24
CA GLN A 2 5.63 38.56 38.90
C GLN A 2 6.76 39.26 38.13
N LEU A 3 7.80 38.52 37.77
CA LEU A 3 8.99 39.05 37.10
C LEU A 3 8.88 39.05 35.57
N VAL A 4 7.79 38.51 35.03
CA VAL A 4 7.58 38.38 33.59
C VAL A 4 6.39 39.24 33.18
N ALA A 5 6.57 40.14 32.25
CA ALA A 5 5.49 40.86 31.59
C ALA A 5 4.89 40.00 30.47
N TYR A 6 3.59 39.85 30.45
CA TYR A 6 2.89 39.15 29.38
C TYR A 6 2.53 40.13 28.27
N GLY A 7 3.01 39.88 27.07
CA GLY A 7 2.55 40.52 25.85
C GLY A 7 1.32 39.79 25.27
N ALA A 8 0.61 40.47 24.38
CA ALA A 8 -0.56 39.84 23.69
C ALA A 8 -0.21 38.59 22.90
N GLN A 9 1.05 38.46 22.46
CA GLN A 9 1.56 37.31 21.73
C GLN A 9 1.87 36.11 22.63
N ASP A 10 2.19 36.37 23.91
CA ASP A 10 2.58 35.33 24.85
C ASP A 10 1.40 34.43 25.24
N ILE A 11 0.17 34.94 25.12
CA ILE A 11 -1.07 34.19 25.38
C ILE A 11 -1.19 32.99 24.42
N TYR A 12 -0.74 33.14 23.16
CA TYR A 12 -0.78 32.04 22.19
C TYR A 12 0.23 30.93 22.49
N LEU A 13 1.35 31.28 23.13
CA LEU A 13 2.40 30.32 23.48
C LEU A 13 2.24 29.74 24.88
N THR A 14 1.67 30.49 25.81
CA THR A 14 1.53 30.12 27.21
C THR A 14 0.10 29.89 27.66
N GLY A 15 -0.87 30.12 26.79
CA GLY A 15 -2.28 29.82 27.03
C GLY A 15 -2.49 28.31 27.16
N ASN A 16 -3.24 27.91 28.18
CA ASN A 16 -3.54 26.49 28.43
C ASN A 16 -2.30 25.59 28.62
N PRO A 17 -1.37 25.92 29.55
CA PRO A 17 -0.12 25.23 29.69
C PRO A 17 -0.33 23.77 30.13
N GLN A 18 0.31 22.85 29.42
CA GLN A 18 0.33 21.42 29.76
C GLN A 18 1.50 21.03 30.67
N ILE A 19 2.59 21.81 30.62
CA ILE A 19 3.80 21.61 31.43
C ILE A 19 4.05 22.89 32.21
N THR A 20 4.09 22.78 33.53
CA THR A 20 4.45 23.87 34.44
C THR A 20 5.53 23.40 35.40
N PHE A 21 6.23 24.31 36.05
CA PHE A 21 7.25 23.97 37.07
C PHE A 21 6.67 23.09 38.21
N PHE A 22 5.39 23.27 38.52
CA PHE A 22 4.73 22.62 39.68
C PHE A 22 3.81 21.48 39.26
N LYS A 23 3.51 21.30 37.96
CA LYS A 23 2.61 20.27 37.48
C LYS A 23 3.20 19.62 36.25
N VAL A 24 3.56 18.37 36.37
CA VAL A 24 3.91 17.51 35.26
C VAL A 24 2.63 16.85 34.77
N VAL A 25 2.24 17.11 33.53
CA VAL A 25 1.14 16.39 32.91
C VAL A 25 1.65 15.04 32.45
N TYR A 26 1.29 14.02 33.17
CA TYR A 26 1.53 12.65 32.75
C TYR A 26 0.58 12.34 31.59
N ARG A 27 1.13 11.96 30.45
CA ARG A 27 0.33 11.37 29.37
C ARG A 27 -0.08 9.97 29.83
N ARG A 28 -1.37 9.74 29.92
CA ARG A 28 -1.91 8.40 30.17
C ARG A 28 -1.87 7.64 28.84
N HIS A 29 -1.13 6.54 28.83
CA HIS A 29 -1.14 5.62 27.72
C HIS A 29 -2.23 4.56 27.95
N THR A 30 -2.96 4.21 26.89
CA THR A 30 -3.89 3.09 26.93
C THR A 30 -3.14 1.78 26.70
N ASN A 31 -3.57 0.72 27.38
CA ASN A 31 -3.00 -0.60 27.17
C ASN A 31 -3.52 -1.17 25.83
N PHE A 32 -2.63 -1.74 25.04
CA PHE A 32 -2.97 -2.46 23.83
C PHE A 32 -2.01 -3.63 23.62
N ALA A 33 -2.43 -4.60 22.82
CA ALA A 33 -1.59 -5.69 22.34
C ALA A 33 -1.73 -5.83 20.83
N MET A 34 -0.73 -6.43 20.20
CA MET A 34 -0.72 -6.71 18.78
C MET A 34 -0.38 -8.17 18.54
N GLU A 35 -1.05 -8.80 17.59
CA GLU A 35 -0.76 -10.16 17.17
C GLU A 35 -1.00 -10.29 15.66
N ALA A 36 -0.09 -10.98 14.98
CA ALA A 36 -0.23 -11.34 13.57
C ALA A 36 -0.83 -12.74 13.46
N ILE A 37 -2.03 -12.86 12.92
CA ILE A 37 -2.75 -14.13 12.80
C ILE A 37 -2.91 -14.51 11.34
N PRO A 38 -2.44 -15.69 10.92
CA PRO A 38 -2.67 -16.20 9.57
C PRO A 38 -4.13 -16.59 9.37
N GLN A 39 -4.70 -16.17 8.24
CA GLN A 39 -6.05 -16.48 7.80
C GLN A 39 -5.97 -17.28 6.50
N THR A 40 -6.79 -18.30 6.39
CA THR A 40 -6.87 -19.13 5.19
C THR A 40 -7.81 -18.51 4.16
N PHE A 41 -7.46 -18.67 2.90
CA PHE A 41 -8.34 -18.27 1.81
C PHE A 41 -9.42 -19.33 1.55
N ASP A 42 -10.59 -18.88 1.15
CA ASP A 42 -11.65 -19.72 0.61
C ASP A 42 -11.23 -20.18 -0.80
N GLY A 43 -11.14 -21.48 -0.97
CA GLY A 43 -10.68 -22.11 -2.20
C GLY A 43 -9.17 -22.42 -2.21
N SER A 44 -8.73 -23.12 -3.25
CA SER A 44 -7.32 -23.47 -3.41
C SER A 44 -6.60 -22.38 -4.21
N ALA A 45 -5.56 -21.80 -3.63
CA ALA A 45 -4.68 -20.88 -4.33
C ALA A 45 -3.95 -21.59 -5.49
N GLY A 46 -3.76 -20.90 -6.59
CA GLY A 46 -3.07 -21.41 -7.77
C GLY A 46 -3.00 -20.33 -8.84
N TYR A 47 -2.17 -20.55 -9.84
CA TYR A 47 -2.03 -19.61 -10.95
C TYR A 47 -3.36 -19.37 -11.66
N GLY A 48 -3.66 -18.12 -11.98
CA GLY A 48 -4.87 -17.69 -12.65
C GLY A 48 -6.15 -17.79 -11.80
N LYS A 49 -6.03 -18.13 -10.53
CA LYS A 49 -7.19 -18.28 -9.64
C LYS A 49 -7.42 -17.02 -8.84
N ARG A 50 -8.70 -16.77 -8.54
CA ARG A 50 -9.16 -15.74 -7.63
C ARG A 50 -9.56 -16.42 -6.33
N VAL A 51 -8.99 -15.96 -5.22
CA VAL A 51 -9.24 -16.44 -3.88
C VAL A 51 -9.71 -15.30 -2.98
N SER A 52 -10.57 -15.60 -2.03
CA SER A 52 -11.10 -14.62 -1.09
C SER A 52 -10.83 -15.05 0.34
N CYS A 53 -10.61 -14.08 1.21
CA CYS A 53 -10.47 -14.29 2.64
C CYS A 53 -11.38 -13.33 3.37
N THR A 54 -12.30 -13.83 4.16
CA THR A 54 -13.07 -13.01 5.10
C THR A 54 -12.24 -12.82 6.35
N ILE A 55 -11.95 -11.57 6.71
CA ILE A 55 -11.19 -11.26 7.91
C ILE A 55 -12.08 -11.50 9.14
N PRO A 56 -11.79 -12.52 9.97
CA PRO A 56 -12.56 -12.78 11.17
C PRO A 56 -12.30 -11.72 12.25
N ARG A 57 -13.23 -11.59 13.17
CA ARG A 57 -13.14 -10.61 14.29
C ARG A 57 -12.34 -11.19 15.45
N ASN A 58 -11.09 -11.54 15.20
CA ASN A 58 -10.21 -12.06 16.24
C ASN A 58 -9.70 -10.93 17.16
N GLY A 59 -9.63 -9.69 16.65
CA GLY A 59 -9.22 -8.52 17.40
C GLY A 59 -10.16 -7.34 17.22
N ASP A 60 -9.87 -6.23 17.87
CA ASP A 60 -10.69 -5.02 17.85
C ASP A 60 -10.45 -4.17 16.59
N LEU A 61 -9.18 -4.05 16.18
CA LEU A 61 -8.80 -3.33 14.96
C LEU A 61 -7.92 -4.23 14.10
N VAL A 62 -7.91 -3.95 12.79
CA VAL A 62 -7.03 -4.58 11.80
C VAL A 62 -6.02 -3.55 11.29
N GLY A 63 -4.76 -3.92 11.32
CA GLY A 63 -3.65 -3.15 10.80
C GLY A 63 -3.13 -3.69 9.47
N ARG A 64 -1.83 -3.98 9.42
CA ARG A 64 -1.17 -4.44 8.20
C ARG A 64 -1.64 -5.82 7.78
N CYS A 65 -1.70 -6.00 6.47
CA CYS A 65 -1.99 -7.30 5.86
C CYS A 65 -0.85 -7.69 4.92
N TYR A 66 -0.43 -8.95 5.01
CA TYR A 66 0.56 -9.52 4.12
C TYR A 66 -0.02 -10.78 3.46
N LEU A 67 0.20 -10.91 2.18
CA LEU A 67 -0.01 -12.20 1.52
C LEU A 67 1.23 -13.06 1.77
N ARG A 68 1.08 -14.11 2.56
CA ARG A 68 2.11 -15.10 2.86
C ARG A 68 1.98 -16.25 1.88
N VAL A 69 2.99 -16.41 1.04
CA VAL A 69 2.99 -17.45 0.00
C VAL A 69 4.17 -18.37 0.20
N LYS A 70 3.92 -19.67 0.12
CA LYS A 70 4.97 -20.68 0.03
C LYS A 70 4.97 -21.24 -1.37
N VAL A 71 6.08 -21.07 -2.06
CA VAL A 71 6.29 -21.63 -3.40
C VAL A 71 7.00 -22.96 -3.26
N GLY A 72 6.54 -23.98 -3.98
CA GLY A 72 7.11 -25.32 -3.94
C GLY A 72 8.38 -25.43 -4.79
N THR A 73 8.90 -26.66 -4.86
CA THR A 73 10.08 -27.02 -5.66
C THR A 73 9.91 -26.64 -7.13
N GLY A 74 10.95 -26.13 -7.74
CA GLY A 74 10.94 -25.59 -9.12
C GLY A 74 10.94 -24.07 -9.20
N PHE A 75 10.82 -23.38 -8.06
CA PHE A 75 10.96 -21.92 -7.97
C PHE A 75 12.44 -21.54 -7.76
N ALA A 76 13.32 -22.01 -8.63
CA ALA A 76 14.75 -21.68 -8.58
C ALA A 76 15.05 -20.39 -9.35
N ALA A 77 14.23 -19.37 -9.20
CA ALA A 77 14.50 -18.09 -9.87
C ALA A 77 15.19 -17.13 -8.91
N VAL A 78 16.49 -17.20 -8.89
CA VAL A 78 17.35 -16.16 -8.30
C VAL A 78 16.94 -14.80 -8.87
N GLY A 79 16.48 -13.91 -8.00
CA GLY A 79 16.09 -12.56 -8.38
C GLY A 79 14.67 -12.40 -8.94
N ALA A 80 13.82 -13.44 -8.93
CA ALA A 80 12.42 -13.30 -9.32
C ALA A 80 11.64 -12.51 -8.27
N ASP A 81 10.90 -11.51 -8.72
CA ASP A 81 10.02 -10.73 -7.87
C ASP A 81 8.67 -11.42 -7.68
N VAL A 82 8.50 -12.08 -6.53
CA VAL A 82 7.29 -12.85 -6.20
C VAL A 82 6.03 -11.96 -6.09
N ARG A 83 6.18 -10.65 -5.90
CA ARG A 83 5.04 -9.72 -5.89
C ARG A 83 4.24 -9.75 -7.19
N ARG A 84 4.88 -10.06 -8.32
CA ARG A 84 4.23 -10.25 -9.63
C ARG A 84 3.24 -11.41 -9.67
N LEU A 85 3.26 -12.27 -8.66
CA LEU A 85 2.24 -13.30 -8.48
C LEU A 85 0.84 -12.69 -8.23
N ILE A 86 0.78 -11.49 -7.62
CA ILE A 86 -0.47 -10.78 -7.41
C ILE A 86 -0.81 -10.02 -8.69
N LYS A 87 -1.82 -10.44 -9.43
CA LYS A 87 -2.35 -9.67 -10.56
C LYS A 87 -3.11 -8.44 -10.06
N ASN A 88 -4.02 -8.66 -9.12
CA ASN A 88 -4.72 -7.60 -8.41
C ASN A 88 -5.18 -8.08 -7.03
N CYS A 89 -5.40 -7.13 -6.15
CA CYS A 89 -6.04 -7.35 -4.86
C CYS A 89 -7.18 -6.36 -4.66
N GLU A 90 -8.27 -6.83 -4.10
CA GLU A 90 -9.48 -6.05 -3.86
C GLU A 90 -9.84 -6.08 -2.38
N LEU A 91 -10.26 -4.94 -1.85
CA LEU A 91 -10.85 -4.80 -0.53
C LEU A 91 -12.35 -4.60 -0.67
N GLU A 92 -13.11 -5.44 0.01
CA GLU A 92 -14.57 -5.36 0.06
C GLU A 92 -15.03 -5.23 1.51
N ILE A 93 -15.92 -4.27 1.77
CA ILE A 93 -16.53 -4.06 3.08
C ILE A 93 -18.03 -4.05 2.92
N GLY A 94 -18.73 -4.95 3.61
CA GLY A 94 -20.18 -5.05 3.54
C GLY A 94 -20.74 -5.35 2.15
N GLY A 95 -20.01 -6.11 1.33
CA GLY A 95 -20.40 -6.43 -0.04
C GLY A 95 -20.09 -5.32 -1.07
N GLN A 96 -19.52 -4.22 -0.63
CA GLN A 96 -19.11 -3.14 -1.52
C GLN A 96 -17.59 -3.13 -1.70
N ARG A 97 -17.12 -3.13 -2.95
CA ARG A 97 -15.71 -2.98 -3.26
C ARG A 97 -15.26 -1.55 -2.95
N ILE A 98 -14.33 -1.44 -1.99
CA ILE A 98 -13.79 -0.16 -1.54
C ILE A 98 -12.57 0.22 -2.37
N ASP A 99 -11.64 -0.71 -2.59
CA ASP A 99 -10.40 -0.45 -3.31
C ASP A 99 -10.01 -1.66 -4.17
N LYS A 100 -9.34 -1.38 -5.28
CA LYS A 100 -8.74 -2.39 -6.15
C LYS A 100 -7.36 -1.92 -6.57
N GLN A 101 -6.36 -2.70 -6.22
CA GLN A 101 -4.98 -2.42 -6.51
C GLN A 101 -4.40 -3.48 -7.44
N TYR A 102 -3.51 -3.06 -8.31
CA TYR A 102 -2.79 -3.88 -9.26
C TYR A 102 -1.33 -3.99 -8.85
N PHE A 103 -0.64 -5.02 -9.32
CA PHE A 103 0.78 -5.19 -9.03
C PHE A 103 1.60 -3.95 -9.42
N GLU A 104 1.35 -3.43 -10.61
CA GLU A 104 2.06 -2.26 -11.13
C GLU A 104 1.89 -1.05 -10.21
N TRP A 105 0.67 -0.84 -9.72
CA TRP A 105 0.41 0.22 -8.74
C TRP A 105 1.18 0.00 -7.45
N GLN A 106 1.15 -1.20 -6.89
CA GLN A 106 1.85 -1.50 -5.64
C GLN A 106 3.36 -1.32 -5.80
N ALA A 107 3.93 -1.77 -6.91
CA ALA A 107 5.35 -1.58 -7.21
C ALA A 107 5.73 -0.10 -7.32
N ALA A 108 4.92 0.71 -8.01
CA ALA A 108 5.13 2.15 -8.11
C ALA A 108 5.01 2.84 -6.75
N TRP A 109 3.95 2.53 -6.01
CA TRP A 109 3.71 3.14 -4.69
C TRP A 109 4.83 2.82 -3.71
N GLN A 110 5.26 1.59 -3.64
CA GLN A 110 6.40 1.17 -2.80
C GLN A 110 7.71 1.84 -3.23
N SER A 111 7.91 2.00 -4.54
CA SER A 111 9.07 2.74 -5.06
C SER A 111 9.06 4.20 -4.63
N LEU A 112 7.90 4.84 -4.58
CA LEU A 112 7.73 6.26 -4.23
C LEU A 112 7.78 6.51 -2.72
N THR A 113 7.22 5.62 -1.91
CA THR A 113 6.98 5.85 -0.49
C THR A 113 7.95 5.15 0.44
N TYR A 114 8.49 3.99 0.04
CA TYR A 114 9.40 3.23 0.89
C TYR A 114 10.80 3.84 0.89
N GLY A 115 11.33 4.05 2.09
CA GLY A 115 12.74 4.42 2.28
C GLY A 115 13.67 3.25 1.93
N GLN A 116 14.98 3.52 1.81
CA GLN A 116 15.96 2.52 1.40
C GLN A 116 15.93 1.26 2.27
N ALA A 117 15.89 1.40 3.58
CA ALA A 117 15.83 0.26 4.49
C ALA A 117 14.57 -0.61 4.30
N GLN A 118 13.44 0.01 3.96
CA GLN A 118 12.21 -0.73 3.66
C GLN A 118 12.30 -1.45 2.30
N LYS A 119 12.95 -0.84 1.31
CA LYS A 119 13.19 -1.48 0.01
C LYS A 119 14.13 -2.68 0.15
N ASP A 120 15.18 -2.54 0.94
CA ASP A 120 16.12 -3.64 1.22
C ASP A 120 15.41 -4.80 1.93
N ALA A 121 14.56 -4.50 2.91
CA ALA A 121 13.73 -5.50 3.57
C ALA A 121 12.73 -6.15 2.60
N MET A 122 12.10 -5.38 1.71
CA MET A 122 11.20 -5.89 0.68
C MET A 122 11.91 -6.82 -0.29
N GLN A 123 13.14 -6.51 -0.65
CA GLN A 123 13.93 -7.37 -1.50
C GLN A 123 14.17 -8.73 -0.84
N ILE A 124 14.45 -8.76 0.45
CA ILE A 124 14.61 -10.01 1.21
C ILE A 124 13.28 -10.79 1.31
N MET A 125 12.17 -10.09 1.54
CA MET A 125 10.86 -10.71 1.76
C MET A 125 10.18 -11.20 0.47
N ALA A 126 10.45 -10.57 -0.66
CA ALA A 126 9.68 -10.74 -1.89
C ALA A 126 10.50 -11.22 -3.09
N VAL A 127 11.81 -11.23 -2.99
CA VAL A 127 12.67 -11.69 -4.08
C VAL A 127 13.23 -13.08 -3.76
N GLY A 128 13.09 -14.00 -4.72
CA GLY A 128 13.55 -15.38 -4.56
C GLY A 128 15.07 -15.48 -4.38
N THR A 129 15.47 -16.27 -3.42
CA THR A 129 16.85 -16.75 -3.25
C THR A 129 16.97 -18.19 -3.77
N GLU A 130 18.18 -18.71 -3.86
CA GLU A 130 18.42 -20.05 -4.41
C GLU A 130 17.84 -21.21 -3.57
N THR A 131 17.26 -20.92 -2.41
CA THR A 131 16.78 -21.96 -1.49
C THR A 131 15.31 -22.26 -1.71
N ASP A 132 15.01 -23.50 -2.01
CA ASP A 132 13.64 -24.05 -2.10
C ASP A 132 12.88 -23.95 -0.76
N ASN A 133 11.58 -23.77 -0.83
CA ASN A 133 10.66 -23.83 0.31
C ASN A 133 10.61 -22.62 1.25
N GLU A 134 10.95 -21.45 0.82
CA GLU A 134 10.81 -20.24 1.62
C GLU A 134 9.40 -19.66 1.55
N TYR A 135 9.01 -19.00 2.64
CA TYR A 135 7.82 -18.17 2.67
C TYR A 135 8.16 -16.76 2.21
N TYR A 136 7.35 -16.25 1.30
CA TYR A 136 7.40 -14.87 0.84
C TYR A 136 6.29 -14.07 1.50
N TYR A 137 6.60 -12.84 1.89
CA TYR A 137 5.65 -11.94 2.55
C TYR A 137 5.45 -10.72 1.69
N LEU A 138 4.27 -10.62 1.07
CA LEU A 138 3.92 -9.57 0.12
C LEU A 138 2.95 -8.60 0.80
N PRO A 139 3.36 -7.36 1.13
CA PRO A 139 2.49 -6.41 1.79
C PRO A 139 1.37 -5.96 0.86
N LEU A 140 0.17 -5.79 1.43
CA LEU A 140 -0.98 -5.20 0.77
C LEU A 140 -1.12 -3.75 1.23
N ASP A 141 -1.04 -2.80 0.28
CA ASP A 141 -0.97 -1.37 0.59
C ASP A 141 -2.36 -0.70 0.61
N PHE A 142 -3.36 -1.33 1.24
CA PHE A 142 -4.66 -0.69 1.48
C PHE A 142 -4.53 0.49 2.44
N PHE A 143 -5.50 1.39 2.43
CA PHE A 143 -5.48 2.61 3.23
C PHE A 143 -5.20 2.37 4.73
N PHE A 144 -5.79 1.32 5.30
CA PHE A 144 -5.62 0.97 6.72
C PHE A 144 -4.30 0.25 7.03
N CYS A 145 -3.61 -0.27 6.01
CA CYS A 145 -2.30 -0.92 6.18
C CYS A 145 -1.14 0.08 6.32
N ARG A 146 -1.35 1.32 5.90
CA ARG A 146 -0.27 2.32 5.80
C ARG A 146 0.15 2.91 7.14
N HIS A 147 -0.78 3.09 8.05
CA HIS A 147 -0.52 3.70 9.36
C HIS A 147 -1.43 3.11 10.43
N ALA A 148 -0.91 2.89 11.63
CA ALA A 148 -1.68 2.32 12.75
C ALA A 148 -2.92 3.17 13.13
N GLY A 149 -2.85 4.50 12.96
CA GLY A 149 -3.98 5.40 13.19
C GLY A 149 -5.13 5.25 12.19
N LEU A 150 -4.91 4.56 11.06
CA LEU A 150 -5.92 4.24 10.06
C LEU A 150 -6.43 2.80 10.20
N ALA A 151 -6.03 2.08 11.25
CA ALA A 151 -6.45 0.69 11.49
C ALA A 151 -7.97 0.55 11.40
N LEU A 152 -8.42 -0.50 10.71
CA LEU A 152 -9.83 -0.72 10.43
C LEU A 152 -10.55 -1.24 11.67
N PRO A 153 -11.56 -0.51 12.22
CA PRO A 153 -12.23 -0.89 13.46
C PRO A 153 -13.25 -2.00 13.23
N LEU A 154 -12.86 -3.26 13.40
CA LEU A 154 -13.79 -4.38 13.28
C LEU A 154 -14.92 -4.32 14.31
N ILE A 155 -14.64 -3.75 15.48
CA ILE A 155 -15.62 -3.58 16.54
C ILE A 155 -16.77 -2.63 16.11
N ALA A 156 -16.49 -1.64 15.27
CA ALA A 156 -17.51 -0.75 14.72
C ALA A 156 -18.24 -1.35 13.51
N LEU A 157 -17.60 -2.29 12.80
CA LEU A 157 -18.14 -2.95 11.60
C LEU A 157 -18.95 -4.22 11.93
N GLN A 158 -19.76 -4.20 12.98
CA GLN A 158 -20.43 -5.39 13.51
C GLN A 158 -21.32 -6.14 12.50
N TYR A 159 -21.91 -5.43 11.55
CA TYR A 159 -22.82 -5.98 10.56
C TYR A 159 -22.23 -6.05 9.15
N HIS A 160 -20.97 -5.67 8.98
CA HIS A 160 -20.30 -5.64 7.70
C HIS A 160 -19.07 -6.54 7.72
N GLU A 161 -19.04 -7.49 6.82
CA GLU A 161 -17.88 -8.35 6.63
C GLU A 161 -16.80 -7.59 5.86
N VAL A 162 -15.55 -7.81 6.25
CA VAL A 162 -14.37 -7.32 5.54
C VAL A 162 -13.78 -8.49 4.79
N LYS A 163 -13.65 -8.36 3.47
CA LYS A 163 -13.06 -9.39 2.61
C LYS A 163 -11.88 -8.82 1.85
N VAL A 164 -10.83 -9.60 1.80
CA VAL A 164 -9.69 -9.39 0.93
C VAL A 164 -9.73 -10.45 -0.16
N ILE A 165 -9.76 -10.01 -1.40
CA ILE A 165 -9.83 -10.87 -2.58
C ILE A 165 -8.52 -10.68 -3.34
N VAL A 166 -7.86 -11.78 -3.68
CA VAL A 166 -6.61 -11.76 -4.43
C VAL A 166 -6.79 -12.58 -5.71
N GLU A 167 -6.48 -11.97 -6.84
CA GLU A 167 -6.37 -12.65 -8.11
C GLU A 167 -4.90 -12.89 -8.41
N LEU A 168 -4.54 -14.16 -8.56
CA LEU A 168 -3.18 -14.58 -8.85
C LEU A 168 -2.93 -14.56 -10.37
N ALA A 169 -1.70 -14.24 -10.77
CA ALA A 169 -1.31 -14.20 -12.17
C ALA A 169 -1.48 -15.58 -12.84
N ALA A 170 -1.90 -15.57 -14.13
CA ALA A 170 -2.26 -16.78 -14.86
C ALA A 170 -1.07 -17.69 -15.21
N ALA A 171 0.13 -17.13 -15.28
CA ALA A 171 1.34 -17.88 -15.60
C ALA A 171 2.55 -17.20 -14.97
N VAL A 172 3.53 -18.01 -14.69
CA VAL A 172 4.80 -17.62 -14.09
C VAL A 172 5.71 -16.87 -15.07
N ALA A 173 5.45 -16.96 -16.37
CA ALA A 173 6.24 -16.33 -17.43
C ALA A 173 6.42 -14.81 -17.28
N ASN A 174 5.64 -14.16 -16.40
CA ASN A 174 5.69 -12.72 -16.17
C ASN A 174 6.53 -12.33 -14.93
N LEU A 175 7.19 -13.27 -14.28
CA LEU A 175 8.05 -12.99 -13.12
C LEU A 175 9.48 -12.59 -13.54
N GLU A 176 9.64 -12.06 -14.76
CA GLU A 176 10.93 -11.63 -15.28
C GLU A 176 11.54 -10.53 -14.42
N HIS A 177 12.75 -10.79 -13.96
CA HIS A 177 13.64 -9.78 -13.39
C HIS A 177 14.92 -9.73 -14.23
N ASN A 178 15.27 -8.55 -14.69
CA ASN A 178 16.54 -8.27 -15.42
C ASN A 178 16.82 -9.16 -16.66
N GLY A 179 15.79 -9.56 -17.40
CA GLY A 179 15.97 -10.30 -18.66
C GLY A 179 16.34 -11.77 -18.50
N ALA A 180 16.32 -12.31 -17.30
CA ALA A 180 16.43 -13.74 -17.07
C ALA A 180 15.03 -14.37 -17.16
N THR A 181 14.70 -14.89 -18.32
CA THR A 181 13.57 -15.80 -18.54
C THR A 181 13.88 -17.15 -17.89
N THR A 182 13.72 -17.26 -16.60
CA THR A 182 13.74 -18.58 -15.98
C THR A 182 12.35 -19.17 -16.16
N ALA A 183 12.28 -20.26 -16.89
CA ALA A 183 11.05 -21.01 -17.08
C ALA A 183 10.55 -21.53 -15.72
N MET A 184 9.69 -20.75 -15.05
CA MET A 184 9.03 -21.16 -13.81
C MET A 184 7.80 -22.03 -14.10
N ALA A 185 7.81 -22.76 -15.20
CA ALA A 185 6.67 -23.50 -15.73
C ALA A 185 6.15 -24.59 -14.78
N GLU A 186 6.91 -24.94 -13.75
CA GLU A 186 6.59 -26.05 -12.84
C GLU A 186 6.46 -25.63 -11.36
N ALA A 187 6.69 -24.36 -11.02
CA ALA A 187 6.57 -23.93 -9.64
C ALA A 187 5.10 -24.02 -9.17
N THR A 188 4.86 -24.71 -8.09
CA THR A 188 3.54 -24.83 -7.48
C THR A 188 3.42 -23.91 -6.30
N ILE A 189 2.24 -23.33 -6.10
CA ILE A 189 1.93 -22.60 -4.86
C ILE A 189 1.50 -23.67 -3.85
N SER A 190 2.36 -23.96 -2.86
CA SER A 190 2.11 -24.98 -1.87
C SER A 190 1.27 -24.49 -0.69
N SER A 191 1.35 -23.19 -0.36
CA SER A 191 0.52 -22.53 0.66
C SER A 191 0.33 -21.06 0.29
N CYS A 192 -0.87 -20.56 0.57
CA CYS A 192 -1.19 -19.14 0.42
C CYS A 192 -2.14 -18.75 1.54
N GLU A 193 -1.73 -17.80 2.36
CA GLU A 193 -2.45 -17.35 3.55
C GLU A 193 -2.41 -15.84 3.62
N LEU A 194 -3.42 -15.24 4.24
CA LEU A 194 -3.43 -13.82 4.56
C LEU A 194 -2.98 -13.64 6.01
N LEU A 195 -1.81 -13.05 6.23
CA LEU A 195 -1.33 -12.69 7.55
C LEU A 195 -1.90 -11.31 7.91
N VAL A 196 -2.67 -11.24 8.98
CA VAL A 196 -3.39 -10.04 9.40
C VAL A 196 -2.91 -9.62 10.78
N ASP A 197 -2.47 -8.37 10.92
CA ASP A 197 -2.11 -7.79 12.20
C ASP A 197 -3.37 -7.29 12.91
N TYR A 198 -3.66 -7.86 14.08
CA TYR A 198 -4.76 -7.45 14.93
C TYR A 198 -4.26 -6.62 16.10
N PHE A 199 -5.05 -5.61 16.46
CA PHE A 199 -4.87 -4.84 17.68
C PHE A 199 -5.97 -5.20 18.67
N TYR A 200 -5.57 -5.44 19.90
CA TYR A 200 -6.46 -5.66 21.03
C TYR A 200 -6.41 -4.43 21.92
N LEU A 201 -7.58 -3.88 22.20
CA LEU A 201 -7.72 -2.64 22.95
C LEU A 201 -8.19 -2.91 24.39
N ASP A 202 -7.93 -1.97 25.28
CA ASP A 202 -8.50 -1.96 26.63
C ASP A 202 -10.02 -1.69 26.58
N THR A 203 -10.72 -2.07 27.64
CA THR A 203 -12.19 -1.99 27.76
C THR A 203 -12.72 -0.59 27.50
N ASP A 204 -12.04 0.44 27.98
CA ASP A 204 -12.46 1.83 27.82
C ASP A 204 -12.37 2.28 26.34
N GLU A 205 -11.28 1.93 25.66
CA GLU A 205 -11.10 2.22 24.24
C GLU A 205 -12.07 1.41 23.36
N ARG A 206 -12.28 0.13 23.68
CA ARG A 206 -13.26 -0.71 22.98
C ARG A 206 -14.65 -0.11 23.04
N ARG A 207 -15.07 0.35 24.22
CA ARG A 207 -16.37 1.01 24.39
C ARG A 207 -16.48 2.27 23.56
N ARG A 208 -15.40 3.08 23.52
CA ARG A 208 -15.34 4.28 22.72
C ARG A 208 -15.47 3.98 21.23
N PHE A 209 -14.72 3.02 20.72
CA PHE A 209 -14.81 2.60 19.31
C PHE A 209 -16.18 2.02 18.94
N ALA A 210 -16.86 1.35 19.87
CA ALA A 210 -18.19 0.78 19.63
C ALA A 210 -19.33 1.82 19.66
N GLN A 211 -19.16 2.92 20.38
CA GLN A 211 -20.27 3.87 20.65
C GLN A 211 -20.16 5.18 19.85
N VAL A 212 -18.94 5.58 19.45
CA VAL A 212 -18.72 6.84 18.74
C VAL A 212 -18.74 6.59 17.23
N SER A 213 -19.35 7.49 16.47
CA SER A 213 -19.26 7.47 15.02
C SER A 213 -17.82 7.77 14.58
N HIS A 214 -17.34 7.03 13.58
CA HIS A 214 -15.99 7.19 13.03
C HIS A 214 -16.07 7.70 11.61
N GLU A 215 -15.20 8.64 11.30
CA GLU A 215 -14.98 9.12 9.94
C GLU A 215 -13.54 8.79 9.52
N TYR A 216 -13.40 8.14 8.38
CA TYR A 216 -12.11 7.78 7.80
C TYR A 216 -11.94 8.46 6.46
N LEU A 217 -10.80 9.09 6.26
CA LEU A 217 -10.37 9.49 4.93
C LEU A 217 -9.78 8.26 4.22
N ILE A 218 -10.51 7.74 3.25
CA ILE A 218 -10.11 6.57 2.48
C ILE A 218 -9.42 7.04 1.19
N GLU A 219 -8.22 6.54 0.96
CA GLU A 219 -7.51 6.67 -0.30
C GLU A 219 -7.74 5.42 -1.13
N GLN A 220 -8.19 5.60 -2.37
CA GLN A 220 -8.51 4.53 -3.31
C GLN A 220 -7.70 4.70 -4.59
N VAL A 221 -7.42 3.61 -5.26
CA VAL A 221 -6.76 3.61 -6.57
C VAL A 221 -7.81 3.63 -7.67
N GLN A 222 -7.69 4.59 -8.59
CA GLN A 222 -8.45 4.63 -9.82
C GLN A 222 -7.51 4.36 -10.99
N HIS A 223 -7.82 3.36 -11.79
CA HIS A 223 -7.01 2.95 -12.93
C HIS A 223 -7.82 3.07 -14.21
N THR A 224 -7.32 3.84 -15.18
CA THR A 224 -8.00 4.09 -16.47
C THR A 224 -7.78 2.99 -17.51
N GLY A 225 -6.94 2.01 -17.18
CA GLY A 225 -6.51 0.97 -18.11
C GLY A 225 -5.11 1.24 -18.68
N THR A 226 -4.61 0.28 -19.42
CA THR A 226 -3.33 0.40 -20.14
C THR A 226 -3.60 0.91 -21.55
N GLU A 227 -2.94 1.99 -21.94
CA GLU A 227 -3.01 2.54 -23.28
C GLU A 227 -1.71 2.29 -24.04
N THR A 228 -1.84 1.99 -25.33
CA THR A 228 -0.67 1.83 -26.19
C THR A 228 -0.15 3.19 -26.60
N VAL A 229 1.11 3.45 -26.32
CA VAL A 229 1.80 4.68 -26.71
C VAL A 229 2.83 4.38 -27.80
N VAL A 230 3.03 5.35 -28.68
CA VAL A 230 4.01 5.29 -29.77
C VAL A 230 5.13 6.32 -29.51
N VAL A 231 6.25 6.15 -30.19
CA VAL A 231 7.33 7.14 -30.15
C VAL A 231 6.83 8.46 -30.72
N GLY A 232 6.98 9.53 -29.93
CA GLY A 232 6.49 10.86 -30.28
C GLY A 232 5.43 11.38 -29.30
N SER A 233 4.59 12.30 -29.73
CA SER A 233 3.54 12.89 -28.89
C SER A 233 2.33 11.97 -28.80
N ASN A 234 1.88 11.72 -27.58
CA ASN A 234 0.70 10.91 -27.27
C ASN A 234 -0.26 11.71 -26.39
N ASN A 235 -1.56 11.58 -26.65
CA ASN A 235 -2.60 12.15 -25.79
C ASN A 235 -3.33 11.03 -25.09
N VAL A 236 -3.27 11.03 -23.77
CA VAL A 236 -3.95 10.07 -22.90
C VAL A 236 -5.13 10.75 -22.22
N THR A 237 -6.32 10.20 -22.38
CA THR A 237 -7.52 10.74 -21.74
C THR A 237 -7.71 10.10 -20.38
N LEU A 238 -7.81 10.94 -19.35
CA LEU A 238 -7.97 10.51 -17.96
C LEU A 238 -9.42 10.73 -17.51
N ASN A 239 -10.10 9.64 -17.17
CA ASN A 239 -11.47 9.66 -16.67
C ASN A 239 -11.50 9.15 -15.24
N PHE A 240 -11.53 10.06 -14.27
CA PHE A 240 -11.63 9.74 -12.86
C PHE A 240 -12.95 10.24 -12.29
N ASN A 241 -13.56 9.43 -11.43
CA ASN A 241 -14.87 9.72 -10.83
C ASN A 241 -14.75 10.40 -9.46
N HIS A 242 -13.60 10.25 -8.79
CA HIS A 242 -13.36 10.80 -7.45
C HIS A 242 -12.29 11.88 -7.50
N PRO A 243 -12.24 12.79 -6.53
CA PRO A 243 -11.17 13.77 -6.43
C PRO A 243 -9.80 13.11 -6.46
N VAL A 244 -8.91 13.63 -7.31
CA VAL A 244 -7.58 13.08 -7.51
C VAL A 244 -6.59 13.81 -6.61
N LYS A 245 -5.89 13.05 -5.77
CA LYS A 245 -4.82 13.56 -4.91
C LYS A 245 -3.49 13.57 -5.66
N GLU A 246 -3.25 12.51 -6.44
CA GLU A 246 -1.99 12.32 -7.16
C GLU A 246 -2.23 11.51 -8.43
N LEU A 247 -1.46 11.82 -9.48
CA LEU A 247 -1.42 11.09 -10.73
C LEU A 247 -0.09 10.34 -10.82
N VAL A 248 -0.15 9.02 -10.96
CA VAL A 248 1.03 8.19 -11.18
C VAL A 248 0.93 7.52 -12.53
N TRP A 249 1.97 7.63 -13.34
CA TRP A 249 2.04 6.97 -14.64
C TRP A 249 3.34 6.17 -14.76
N MET A 250 3.26 5.05 -15.43
CA MET A 250 4.38 4.18 -15.71
C MET A 250 4.37 3.75 -17.15
N LEU A 251 5.55 3.67 -17.74
CA LEU A 251 5.73 3.03 -19.05
C LEU A 251 6.09 1.56 -18.83
N THR A 252 5.35 0.66 -19.44
CA THR A 252 5.62 -0.76 -19.48
C THR A 252 5.82 -1.21 -20.92
N GLY A 253 6.81 -2.01 -21.20
CA GLY A 253 7.01 -2.53 -22.57
C GLY A 253 8.28 -3.34 -22.72
N ALA A 254 8.29 -4.17 -23.77
CA ALA A 254 9.40 -5.09 -24.08
C ALA A 254 10.63 -4.41 -24.70
N ASN A 255 10.55 -3.14 -25.09
CA ASN A 255 11.65 -2.44 -25.75
C ASN A 255 12.31 -1.45 -24.79
N ALA A 256 13.43 -1.84 -24.24
CA ALA A 256 14.29 -1.01 -23.38
C ALA A 256 14.75 0.32 -24.01
N THR A 257 14.44 0.57 -25.28
CA THR A 257 14.88 1.75 -26.01
C THR A 257 13.98 2.97 -25.78
N VAL A 258 12.77 2.80 -25.23
CA VAL A 258 11.85 3.89 -24.90
C VAL A 258 11.47 3.83 -23.44
N SER A 259 12.44 4.13 -22.60
CA SER A 259 12.30 3.94 -21.14
C SER A 259 11.91 5.19 -20.39
N HIS A 260 11.80 6.37 -21.04
CA HIS A 260 11.50 7.60 -20.31
C HIS A 260 10.65 8.57 -21.14
N ILE A 261 9.84 9.31 -20.42
CA ILE A 261 9.05 10.42 -20.93
C ILE A 261 9.94 11.65 -20.96
N THR A 262 10.14 12.24 -22.12
CA THR A 262 10.97 13.44 -22.26
C THR A 262 10.25 14.69 -21.80
N LEU A 263 8.97 14.83 -22.17
CA LEU A 263 8.16 16.00 -21.85
C LEU A 263 6.75 15.56 -21.48
N ALA A 264 6.14 16.22 -20.51
CA ALA A 264 4.75 15.99 -20.15
C ALA A 264 4.03 17.27 -19.76
N LYS A 265 2.73 17.32 -20.06
CA LYS A 265 1.83 18.38 -19.59
C LYS A 265 0.47 17.80 -19.24
N LEU A 266 -0.24 18.49 -18.37
CA LEU A 266 -1.60 18.14 -17.97
C LEU A 266 -2.58 19.22 -18.46
N GLN A 267 -3.66 18.79 -19.08
CA GLN A 267 -4.76 19.66 -19.47
C GLN A 267 -6.03 19.31 -18.68
N LEU A 268 -6.73 20.31 -18.22
CA LEU A 268 -8.04 20.19 -17.60
C LEU A 268 -9.06 20.90 -18.46
N ASN A 269 -10.06 20.16 -18.96
CA ASN A 269 -11.09 20.68 -19.87
C ASN A 269 -10.49 21.42 -21.09
N GLY A 270 -9.39 20.90 -21.64
CA GLY A 270 -8.71 21.48 -22.79
C GLY A 270 -7.81 22.67 -22.50
N HIS A 271 -7.70 23.10 -21.25
CA HIS A 271 -6.79 24.17 -20.82
C HIS A 271 -5.57 23.59 -20.13
N ASP A 272 -4.38 24.13 -20.48
CA ASP A 272 -3.14 23.69 -19.84
C ASP A 272 -3.16 24.06 -18.35
N ARG A 273 -3.04 23.05 -17.50
CA ARG A 273 -2.95 23.25 -16.03
C ARG A 273 -1.57 23.77 -15.64
N PHE A 274 -0.54 23.31 -16.32
CA PHE A 274 0.83 23.78 -16.26
C PHE A 274 1.46 23.63 -17.65
N ARG A 275 2.51 24.41 -17.89
CA ARG A 275 3.28 24.32 -19.14
C ARG A 275 3.94 22.95 -19.25
N GLU A 276 4.32 22.60 -20.45
CA GLU A 276 5.12 21.40 -20.70
C GLU A 276 6.42 21.44 -19.87
N LEU A 277 6.68 20.37 -19.16
CA LEU A 277 7.84 20.19 -18.27
C LEU A 277 8.58 18.91 -18.65
N ASP A 278 9.89 18.92 -18.37
CA ASP A 278 10.76 17.79 -18.62
C ASP A 278 10.37 16.56 -17.77
N GLY A 279 10.54 15.39 -18.34
CA GLY A 279 10.32 14.12 -17.65
C GLY A 279 11.14 14.00 -16.35
N ASP A 280 12.37 14.51 -16.36
CA ASP A 280 13.27 14.54 -15.21
C ASP A 280 12.71 15.35 -14.03
N TYR A 281 11.95 16.41 -14.32
CA TYR A 281 11.26 17.17 -13.28
C TYR A 281 10.28 16.26 -12.49
N PHE A 282 9.49 15.47 -13.19
CA PHE A 282 8.52 14.56 -12.55
C PHE A 282 9.23 13.41 -11.85
N MET A 283 10.31 12.88 -12.45
CA MET A 283 11.02 11.73 -11.94
C MET A 283 11.89 12.05 -10.70
N HIS A 284 12.46 13.24 -10.66
CA HIS A 284 13.43 13.60 -9.61
C HIS A 284 12.90 14.69 -8.67
N VAL A 285 12.48 15.83 -9.21
CA VAL A 285 12.12 17.00 -8.38
C VAL A 285 10.82 16.77 -7.62
N GLN A 286 9.76 16.36 -8.29
CA GLN A 286 8.48 16.08 -7.63
C GLN A 286 8.59 14.92 -6.64
N ARG A 287 9.32 13.88 -7.01
CA ARG A 287 9.55 12.76 -6.13
C ARG A 287 10.30 13.17 -4.85
N LEU A 288 11.34 14.00 -4.97
CA LEU A 288 12.06 14.51 -3.82
C LEU A 288 11.20 15.39 -2.91
N GLN A 289 10.31 16.19 -3.50
CA GLN A 289 9.47 17.13 -2.76
C GLN A 289 8.28 16.48 -2.06
N HIS A 290 7.70 15.44 -2.65
CA HIS A 290 6.41 14.91 -2.23
C HIS A 290 6.45 13.46 -1.74
N HIS A 291 7.56 12.75 -1.92
CA HIS A 291 7.71 11.34 -1.53
C HIS A 291 8.95 11.10 -0.68
N THR A 292 8.92 10.00 0.06
CA THR A 292 10.00 9.60 0.98
C THR A 292 10.96 8.59 0.36
N GLY A 293 10.61 8.01 -0.78
CA GLY A 293 11.46 7.05 -1.48
C GLY A 293 12.74 7.69 -2.03
N PRO A 294 13.85 6.94 -2.12
CA PRO A 294 15.09 7.46 -2.68
C PRO A 294 14.92 7.84 -4.16
N VAL A 295 15.50 8.96 -4.55
CA VAL A 295 15.54 9.43 -5.93
C VAL A 295 16.62 8.66 -6.68
N GLY A 296 16.30 8.11 -7.87
CA GLY A 296 17.28 7.45 -8.75
C GLY A 296 17.43 5.93 -8.55
N SER A 297 16.43 5.26 -8.00
CA SER A 297 16.38 3.79 -7.94
C SER A 297 15.32 3.22 -8.87
#